data_cb5a0f6ade759944407d371a4d903e31
#
_entry.id   cb5a0f6ade759944407d371a4d903e31
#
_cell.length_a   1.000
_cell.length_b   1.000
_cell.length_c   1.000
_cell.angle_alpha   90.00
_cell.angle_beta   90.00
_cell.angle_gamma   90.00
#
_symmetry.space_group_name_H-M   'P 1'
#
loop_
_entity.id
_entity.type
_entity.pdbx_description
1 polymer ?
#
loop_
_entity_poly.entity_id
_entity_poly.type
_entity_poly.pdbx_seq_one_letter_code
_entity_poly.pdbx_strand_id
1 'polypeptide(L)'
;MVYRTVRLADDRTAALDWLKEDELPEVTEALNSVIREGKYLFMNNEITDMEEQHRWFERGTKEGMRYLVARVDGRVVGGASIHPHNEKRAHVADYGIYIREGYRNLSLGTALTKELIGIAKKQRLEILQLSVYATNERAFHVYKKCGFKECGRLTRDIKFLDGTYADRILMELPLRGI
;
A
#
# COMPACT_ATOMS: atom_id res chain seq x y z
N MET A 1 2.93 15.83 14.78
CA MET A 1 2.16 15.07 15.81
C MET A 1 1.89 13.69 15.20
N VAL A 2 2.27 12.61 15.89
CA VAL A 2 2.04 11.24 15.40
C VAL A 2 0.53 10.98 15.34
N TYR A 3 0.04 10.50 14.19
CA TYR A 3 -1.39 10.20 14.00
C TYR A 3 -1.83 9.00 14.85
N ARG A 4 -1.02 7.94 14.91
CA ARG A 4 -1.28 6.73 15.70
C ARG A 4 -0.01 5.95 15.98
N THR A 5 0.04 5.22 17.10
CA THR A 5 1.06 4.23 17.40
C THR A 5 0.50 2.83 17.36
N VAL A 6 1.32 1.86 16.93
CA VAL A 6 0.96 0.44 16.81
C VAL A 6 2.08 -0.40 17.44
N ARG A 7 1.73 -1.27 18.38
CA ARG A 7 2.67 -2.27 18.91
C ARG A 7 2.83 -3.39 17.89
N LEU A 8 4.06 -3.71 17.55
CA LEU A 8 4.42 -4.81 16.65
C LEU A 8 4.49 -6.12 17.41
N ALA A 9 4.51 -7.24 16.69
CA ALA A 9 4.54 -8.58 17.30
C ALA A 9 5.87 -8.90 18.00
N ASP A 10 6.92 -8.13 17.76
CA ASP A 10 8.24 -8.21 18.41
C ASP A 10 8.44 -7.13 19.49
N ASP A 11 7.35 -6.58 20.00
CA ASP A 11 7.28 -5.57 21.04
C ASP A 11 7.76 -4.17 20.65
N ARG A 12 8.35 -3.95 19.47
CA ARG A 12 8.64 -2.61 18.95
C ARG A 12 7.36 -1.81 18.72
N THR A 13 7.48 -0.51 18.68
CA THR A 13 6.36 0.40 18.37
C THR A 13 6.58 1.06 17.02
N ALA A 14 5.59 0.98 16.15
CA ALA A 14 5.54 1.75 14.92
C ALA A 14 4.69 3.01 15.12
N ALA A 15 5.25 4.17 14.75
CA ALA A 15 4.51 5.41 14.62
C ALA A 15 3.92 5.49 13.21
N LEU A 16 2.63 5.74 13.10
CA LEU A 16 1.94 6.01 11.84
C LEU A 16 1.67 7.51 11.75
N ASP A 17 1.98 8.11 10.61
CA ASP A 17 1.69 9.52 10.36
C ASP A 17 1.34 9.73 8.87
N TRP A 18 0.74 10.89 8.57
CA TRP A 18 0.47 11.27 7.20
C TRP A 18 1.77 11.61 6.49
N LEU A 19 1.89 11.17 5.23
CA LEU A 19 3.00 11.57 4.36
C LEU A 19 3.01 13.09 4.20
N LYS A 20 4.19 13.69 4.38
CA LYS A 20 4.47 15.09 4.08
C LYS A 20 5.43 15.19 2.91
N GLU A 21 5.40 16.32 2.25
CA GLU A 21 6.21 16.55 1.04
C GLU A 21 7.71 16.47 1.31
N ASP A 22 8.17 17.02 2.43
CA ASP A 22 9.57 16.98 2.84
C ASP A 22 10.08 15.58 3.20
N GLU A 23 9.18 14.61 3.37
CA GLU A 23 9.50 13.20 3.66
C GLU A 23 9.62 12.33 2.39
N LEU A 24 9.30 12.88 1.21
CA LEU A 24 9.31 12.13 -0.05
C LEU A 24 10.65 11.42 -0.32
N PRO A 25 11.84 12.00 -0.11
CA PRO A 25 13.11 11.31 -0.34
C PRO A 25 13.25 10.04 0.51
N GLU A 26 12.92 10.10 1.81
CA GLU A 26 13.04 8.96 2.72
C GLU A 26 12.00 7.87 2.38
N VAL A 27 10.78 8.27 2.08
CA VAL A 27 9.69 7.36 1.69
C VAL A 27 10.00 6.69 0.35
N THR A 28 10.55 7.44 -0.62
CA THR A 28 10.97 6.90 -1.91
C THR A 28 12.09 5.88 -1.73
N GLU A 29 13.10 6.16 -0.90
CA GLU A 29 14.17 5.18 -0.62
C GLU A 29 13.62 3.92 0.08
N ALA A 30 12.66 4.08 0.98
CA ALA A 30 12.01 2.94 1.61
C ALA A 30 11.24 2.09 0.59
N LEU A 31 10.56 2.71 -0.37
CA LEU A 31 9.87 2.04 -1.47
C LEU A 31 10.87 1.37 -2.43
N ASN A 32 11.93 2.07 -2.82
CA ASN A 32 13.00 1.55 -3.67
C ASN A 32 13.65 0.30 -3.07
N SER A 33 13.81 0.24 -1.74
CA SER A 33 14.34 -0.97 -1.09
C SER A 33 13.46 -2.20 -1.31
N VAL A 34 12.15 -2.03 -1.52
CA VAL A 34 11.22 -3.13 -1.85
C VAL A 34 11.18 -3.40 -3.35
N ILE A 35 11.34 -2.36 -4.19
CA ILE A 35 11.46 -2.51 -5.65
C ILE A 35 12.69 -3.36 -6.00
N ARG A 36 13.84 -3.13 -5.35
CA ARG A 36 15.08 -3.90 -5.54
C ARG A 36 14.92 -5.40 -5.29
N GLU A 37 13.94 -5.81 -4.48
CA GLU A 37 13.66 -7.22 -4.26
C GLU A 37 13.06 -7.92 -5.50
N GLY A 38 12.43 -7.16 -6.44
CA GLY A 38 11.87 -7.68 -7.69
C GLY A 38 10.71 -8.68 -7.52
N LYS A 39 10.05 -8.69 -6.36
CA LYS A 39 9.11 -9.79 -5.99
C LYS A 39 7.68 -9.33 -5.66
N TYR A 40 7.46 -8.05 -5.35
CA TYR A 40 6.22 -7.63 -4.69
C TYR A 40 5.51 -6.47 -5.36
N LEU A 41 6.22 -5.66 -6.14
CA LEU A 41 5.73 -4.45 -6.77
C LEU A 41 5.81 -4.56 -8.29
N PHE A 42 4.91 -3.86 -8.99
CA PHE A 42 4.86 -3.87 -10.46
C PHE A 42 6.03 -3.10 -11.12
N MET A 43 6.78 -2.33 -10.34
CA MET A 43 7.93 -1.57 -10.82
C MET A 43 9.19 -2.43 -10.77
N ASN A 44 9.94 -2.43 -11.87
CA ASN A 44 11.25 -3.09 -11.96
C ASN A 44 12.41 -2.13 -11.70
N ASN A 45 12.19 -0.83 -11.93
CA ASN A 45 13.22 0.20 -11.78
C ASN A 45 12.94 1.06 -10.56
N GLU A 46 14.02 1.42 -9.87
CA GLU A 46 13.95 2.36 -8.76
C GLU A 46 13.44 3.74 -9.23
N ILE A 47 12.75 4.41 -8.35
CA ILE A 47 12.30 5.78 -8.54
C ILE A 47 13.48 6.70 -8.26
N THR A 48 13.94 7.44 -9.27
CA THR A 48 15.09 8.37 -9.17
C THR A 48 14.69 9.82 -9.45
N ASP A 49 13.58 10.05 -10.15
CA ASP A 49 13.08 11.39 -10.46
C ASP A 49 12.26 11.94 -9.29
N MET A 50 12.89 12.76 -8.45
CA MET A 50 12.22 13.38 -7.31
C MET A 50 11.25 14.49 -7.72
N GLU A 51 11.44 15.13 -8.87
CA GLU A 51 10.48 16.12 -9.37
C GLU A 51 9.17 15.45 -9.77
N GLU A 52 9.24 14.25 -10.39
CA GLU A 52 8.04 13.46 -10.68
C GLU A 52 7.37 12.99 -9.37
N GLN A 53 8.14 12.67 -8.31
CA GLN A 53 7.56 12.31 -7.01
C GLN A 53 6.84 13.50 -6.36
N HIS A 54 7.36 14.72 -6.46
CA HIS A 54 6.66 15.92 -5.99
C HIS A 54 5.37 16.15 -6.79
N ARG A 55 5.42 16.07 -8.12
CA ARG A 55 4.22 16.17 -8.99
C ARG A 55 3.18 15.11 -8.67
N TRP A 56 3.61 13.86 -8.43
CA TRP A 56 2.73 12.77 -8.03
C TRP A 56 2.05 13.05 -6.68
N PHE A 57 2.82 13.51 -5.70
CA PHE A 57 2.30 13.85 -4.37
C PHE A 57 1.29 14.99 -4.41
N GLU A 58 1.62 16.09 -5.10
CA GLU A 58 0.70 17.21 -5.28
C GLU A 58 -0.61 16.80 -5.97
N ARG A 59 -0.50 16.10 -7.10
CA ARG A 59 -1.66 15.61 -7.85
C ARG A 59 -2.51 14.69 -6.98
N GLY A 60 -1.90 13.67 -6.39
CA GLY A 60 -2.60 12.71 -5.54
C GLY A 60 -3.30 13.38 -4.36
N THR A 61 -2.64 14.35 -3.71
CA THR A 61 -3.24 15.11 -2.61
C THR A 61 -4.47 15.90 -3.05
N LYS A 62 -4.41 16.56 -4.21
CA LYS A 62 -5.54 17.29 -4.83
C LYS A 62 -6.70 16.34 -5.17
N GLU A 63 -6.40 15.13 -5.61
CA GLU A 63 -7.38 14.09 -5.95
C GLU A 63 -7.89 13.27 -4.75
N GLY A 64 -7.49 13.63 -3.54
CA GLY A 64 -8.00 13.01 -2.31
C GLY A 64 -7.23 11.78 -1.83
N MET A 65 -6.03 11.53 -2.37
CA MET A 65 -5.12 10.50 -1.86
C MET A 65 -4.94 10.62 -0.35
N ARG A 66 -4.86 9.47 0.32
CA ARG A 66 -4.43 9.36 1.71
C ARG A 66 -3.27 8.38 1.78
N TYR A 67 -2.18 8.83 2.37
CA TYR A 67 -0.96 8.05 2.47
C TYR A 67 -0.44 8.06 3.91
N LEU A 68 -0.38 6.88 4.53
CA LEU A 68 0.22 6.67 5.84
C LEU A 68 1.64 6.15 5.69
N VAL A 69 2.55 6.77 6.41
CA VAL A 69 3.94 6.35 6.57
C VAL A 69 4.09 5.66 7.93
N ALA A 70 4.77 4.54 7.97
CA ALA A 70 5.09 3.81 9.19
C ALA A 70 6.58 3.98 9.53
N ARG A 71 6.88 4.38 10.78
CA ARG A 71 8.23 4.53 11.30
C ARG A 71 8.46 3.66 12.52
N VAL A 72 9.62 3.06 12.58
CA VAL A 72 10.15 2.40 13.78
C VAL A 72 11.51 3.02 14.08
N ASP A 73 11.72 3.45 15.29
CA ASP A 73 12.95 4.16 15.75
C ASP A 73 13.32 5.34 14.83
N GLY A 74 12.31 6.12 14.42
CA GLY A 74 12.46 7.27 13.54
C GLY A 74 12.62 6.96 12.04
N ARG A 75 12.88 5.71 11.65
CA ARG A 75 13.15 5.29 10.27
C ARG A 75 11.86 4.86 9.56
N VAL A 76 11.67 5.26 8.31
CA VAL A 76 10.57 4.77 7.46
C VAL A 76 10.76 3.29 7.15
N VAL A 77 9.78 2.48 7.56
CA VAL A 77 9.78 1.02 7.40
C VAL A 77 8.68 0.51 6.48
N GLY A 78 7.76 1.38 6.09
CA GLY A 78 6.70 1.05 5.16
C GLY A 78 5.72 2.19 4.95
N GLY A 79 4.81 2.01 4.02
CA GLY A 79 3.74 2.95 3.75
C GLY A 79 2.55 2.24 3.12
N ALA A 80 1.39 2.86 3.26
CA ALA A 80 0.18 2.40 2.62
C ALA A 80 -0.68 3.58 2.17
N SER A 81 -1.37 3.44 1.05
CA SER A 81 -2.14 4.53 0.46
C SER A 81 -3.47 4.08 -0.11
N ILE A 82 -4.40 5.02 -0.19
CA ILE A 82 -5.62 4.92 -1.00
C ILE A 82 -5.64 6.05 -2.01
N HIS A 83 -5.98 5.71 -3.25
CA HIS A 83 -6.06 6.62 -4.39
C HIS A 83 -7.49 6.57 -4.95
N PRO A 84 -8.36 7.56 -4.59
CA PRO A 84 -9.70 7.63 -5.15
C PRO A 84 -9.65 7.80 -6.67
N HIS A 85 -10.58 7.17 -7.36
CA HIS A 85 -10.81 7.43 -8.78
C HIS A 85 -11.70 8.64 -8.99
N ASN A 86 -11.85 9.03 -10.25
CA ASN A 86 -12.66 10.19 -10.67
C ASN A 86 -13.93 9.75 -11.38
N GLU A 87 -14.81 10.70 -11.62
CA GLU A 87 -16.03 10.57 -12.43
C GLU A 87 -16.94 9.42 -11.96
N LYS A 88 -17.29 8.51 -12.87
CA LYS A 88 -18.20 7.37 -12.59
C LYS A 88 -17.63 6.38 -11.58
N ARG A 89 -16.34 6.44 -11.29
CA ARG A 89 -15.66 5.59 -10.30
C ARG A 89 -15.26 6.34 -9.02
N ALA A 90 -15.76 7.55 -8.79
CA ALA A 90 -15.40 8.37 -7.61
C ALA A 90 -15.74 7.70 -6.25
N HIS A 91 -16.55 6.66 -6.26
CA HIS A 91 -16.87 5.85 -5.08
C HIS A 91 -15.86 4.71 -4.82
N VAL A 92 -14.90 4.51 -5.73
CA VAL A 92 -13.87 3.44 -5.69
C VAL A 92 -12.50 4.06 -5.45
N ALA A 93 -11.65 3.38 -4.71
CA ALA A 93 -10.25 3.75 -4.59
C ALA A 93 -9.34 2.53 -4.71
N ASP A 94 -8.16 2.74 -5.31
CA ASP A 94 -7.08 1.77 -5.29
C ASP A 94 -6.35 1.81 -3.94
N TYR A 95 -6.02 0.64 -3.43
CA TYR A 95 -5.23 0.46 -2.22
C TYR A 95 -3.85 -0.10 -2.56
N GLY A 96 -2.80 0.50 -1.98
CA GLY A 96 -1.42 0.03 -2.10
C GLY A 96 -0.72 -0.02 -0.75
N ILE A 97 0.25 -0.93 -0.60
CA ILE A 97 1.09 -1.06 0.59
C ILE A 97 2.46 -1.61 0.22
N TYR A 98 3.48 -1.13 0.92
CA TYR A 98 4.80 -1.77 0.95
C TYR A 98 5.35 -1.78 2.38
N ILE A 99 6.15 -2.79 2.70
CA ILE A 99 6.86 -2.91 3.98
C ILE A 99 8.26 -3.43 3.69
N ARG A 100 9.28 -2.75 4.22
CA ARG A 100 10.69 -3.14 4.11
C ARG A 100 10.93 -4.52 4.70
N GLU A 101 11.91 -5.22 4.15
CA GLU A 101 12.43 -6.42 4.76
C GLU A 101 12.85 -6.17 6.22
N GLY A 102 12.68 -7.18 7.10
CA GLY A 102 12.94 -7.07 8.54
C GLY A 102 11.79 -6.45 9.35
N TYR A 103 10.75 -5.89 8.68
CA TYR A 103 9.56 -5.34 9.36
C TYR A 103 8.25 -6.05 8.93
N ARG A 104 8.38 -7.13 8.16
CA ARG A 104 7.28 -8.00 7.75
C ARG A 104 6.98 -9.04 8.82
N ASN A 105 5.78 -9.65 8.77
CA ASN A 105 5.29 -10.63 9.74
C ASN A 105 5.16 -10.10 11.19
N LEU A 106 5.19 -8.79 11.37
CA LEU A 106 5.08 -8.09 12.66
C LEU A 106 3.71 -7.42 12.85
N SER A 107 2.69 -7.86 12.13
CA SER A 107 1.33 -7.30 12.14
C SER A 107 1.20 -5.87 11.58
N LEU A 108 2.29 -5.21 11.18
CA LEU A 108 2.29 -3.85 10.65
C LEU A 108 1.40 -3.71 9.41
N GLY A 109 1.47 -4.66 8.47
CA GLY A 109 0.63 -4.66 7.27
C GLY A 109 -0.86 -4.70 7.59
N THR A 110 -1.25 -5.55 8.54
CA THR A 110 -2.64 -5.63 9.01
C THR A 110 -3.08 -4.32 9.67
N ALA A 111 -2.22 -3.69 10.46
CA ALA A 111 -2.53 -2.43 11.13
C ALA A 111 -2.72 -1.28 10.12
N LEU A 112 -1.80 -1.10 9.17
CA LEU A 112 -1.90 -0.10 8.10
C LEU A 112 -3.17 -0.30 7.26
N THR A 113 -3.45 -1.55 6.86
CA THR A 113 -4.64 -1.88 6.07
C THR A 113 -5.92 -1.53 6.81
N LYS A 114 -6.05 -1.92 8.08
CA LYS A 114 -7.25 -1.61 8.89
C LYS A 114 -7.43 -0.11 9.09
N GLU A 115 -6.34 0.62 9.29
CA GLU A 115 -6.39 2.07 9.46
C GLU A 115 -6.92 2.76 8.20
N LEU A 116 -6.37 2.41 7.02
CA LEU A 116 -6.83 2.98 5.75
C LEU A 116 -8.25 2.57 5.38
N ILE A 117 -8.70 1.37 5.75
CA ILE A 117 -10.12 0.98 5.61
C ILE A 117 -11.01 1.94 6.43
N GLY A 118 -10.62 2.26 7.66
CA GLY A 118 -11.36 3.22 8.49
C GLY A 118 -11.39 4.62 7.88
N ILE A 119 -10.30 5.06 7.28
CA ILE A 119 -10.18 6.35 6.59
C ILE A 119 -11.04 6.37 5.32
N ALA A 120 -10.99 5.31 4.51
CA ALA A 120 -11.81 5.18 3.31
C ALA A 120 -13.31 5.29 3.61
N LYS A 121 -13.76 4.65 4.71
CA LYS A 121 -15.15 4.78 5.19
C LYS A 121 -15.50 6.22 5.57
N LYS A 122 -14.61 6.95 6.23
CA LYS A 122 -14.79 8.37 6.57
C LYS A 122 -14.85 9.27 5.33
N GLN A 123 -14.11 8.92 4.28
CA GLN A 123 -14.17 9.59 2.97
C GLN A 123 -15.41 9.21 2.15
N ARG A 124 -16.28 8.34 2.69
CA ARG A 124 -17.51 7.84 2.03
C ARG A 124 -17.24 7.04 0.76
N LEU A 125 -16.03 6.48 0.60
CA LEU A 125 -15.77 5.49 -0.44
C LEU A 125 -16.61 4.25 -0.20
N GLU A 126 -16.99 3.57 -1.27
CA GLU A 126 -17.86 2.38 -1.21
C GLU A 126 -17.06 1.10 -1.44
N ILE A 127 -16.00 1.18 -2.24
CA ILE A 127 -15.16 0.03 -2.60
C ILE A 127 -13.68 0.40 -2.51
N LEU A 128 -12.90 -0.42 -1.82
CA LEU A 128 -11.45 -0.48 -2.00
C LEU A 128 -11.11 -1.65 -2.90
N GLN A 129 -10.21 -1.44 -3.85
CA GLN A 129 -9.70 -2.49 -4.71
C GLN A 129 -8.18 -2.52 -4.69
N LEU A 130 -7.61 -3.67 -4.96
CA LEU A 130 -6.17 -3.88 -5.08
C LEU A 130 -5.88 -5.04 -6.04
N SER A 131 -4.62 -5.15 -6.43
CA SER A 131 -4.14 -6.38 -7.04
C SER A 131 -2.87 -6.88 -6.34
N VAL A 132 -2.66 -8.19 -6.38
CA VAL A 132 -1.53 -8.85 -5.74
C VAL A 132 -1.03 -10.01 -6.61
N TYR A 133 0.28 -10.27 -6.61
CA TYR A 133 0.83 -11.45 -7.26
C TYR A 133 0.38 -12.72 -6.52
N ALA A 134 0.00 -13.75 -7.26
CA ALA A 134 -0.37 -15.03 -6.67
C ALA A 134 0.78 -15.66 -5.84
N THR A 135 2.02 -15.31 -6.16
CA THR A 135 3.23 -15.70 -5.42
C THR A 135 3.43 -14.94 -4.11
N ASN A 136 2.69 -13.82 -3.89
CA ASN A 136 2.77 -13.04 -2.65
C ASN A 136 1.69 -13.48 -1.65
N GLU A 137 1.76 -14.75 -1.22
CA GLU A 137 0.79 -15.36 -0.30
C GLU A 137 0.62 -14.59 0.99
N ARG A 138 1.70 -13.97 1.50
CA ARG A 138 1.68 -13.16 2.71
C ARG A 138 0.75 -11.95 2.58
N ALA A 139 0.89 -11.17 1.52
CA ALA A 139 0.03 -10.02 1.28
C ALA A 139 -1.42 -10.46 1.02
N PHE A 140 -1.62 -11.50 0.24
CA PHE A 140 -2.93 -12.09 -0.01
C PHE A 140 -3.64 -12.48 1.30
N HIS A 141 -2.90 -13.14 2.22
CA HIS A 141 -3.44 -13.51 3.53
C HIS A 141 -3.82 -12.28 4.37
N VAL A 142 -2.99 -11.24 4.39
CA VAL A 142 -3.30 -9.97 5.09
C VAL A 142 -4.57 -9.34 4.54
N TYR A 143 -4.73 -9.28 3.22
CA TYR A 143 -5.91 -8.70 2.59
C TYR A 143 -7.18 -9.50 2.92
N LYS A 144 -7.14 -10.83 2.83
CA LYS A 144 -8.25 -11.69 3.25
C LYS A 144 -8.63 -11.47 4.72
N LYS A 145 -7.64 -11.40 5.62
CA LYS A 145 -7.86 -11.13 7.05
C LYS A 145 -8.51 -9.76 7.28
N CYS A 146 -8.25 -8.79 6.41
CA CYS A 146 -8.86 -7.45 6.46
C CYS A 146 -10.21 -7.35 5.74
N GLY A 147 -10.70 -8.46 5.16
CA GLY A 147 -12.04 -8.55 4.57
C GLY A 147 -12.09 -8.43 3.05
N PHE A 148 -10.95 -8.25 2.37
CA PHE A 148 -10.89 -8.27 0.91
C PHE A 148 -11.24 -9.67 0.38
N LYS A 149 -11.93 -9.70 -0.75
CA LYS A 149 -12.30 -10.92 -1.49
C LYS A 149 -11.69 -10.90 -2.88
N GLU A 150 -11.25 -12.05 -3.37
CA GLU A 150 -10.85 -12.21 -4.77
C GLU A 150 -12.08 -11.99 -5.65
N CYS A 151 -11.98 -11.10 -6.62
CA CYS A 151 -13.03 -10.77 -7.59
C CYS A 151 -12.61 -11.08 -9.03
N GLY A 152 -11.34 -11.45 -9.25
CA GLY A 152 -10.83 -11.82 -10.56
C GLY A 152 -9.38 -12.28 -10.52
N ARG A 153 -8.95 -12.94 -11.60
CA ARG A 153 -7.59 -13.44 -11.76
C ARG A 153 -7.16 -13.32 -13.22
N LEU A 154 -5.98 -12.77 -13.44
CA LEU A 154 -5.34 -12.66 -14.74
C LEU A 154 -4.18 -13.67 -14.80
N THR A 155 -4.29 -14.66 -15.65
CA THR A 155 -3.31 -15.74 -15.74
C THR A 155 -2.03 -15.26 -16.39
N ARG A 156 -0.87 -15.56 -15.78
CA ARG A 156 0.47 -15.21 -16.27
C ARG A 156 0.64 -13.72 -16.64
N ASP A 157 -0.08 -12.84 -15.96
CA ASP A 157 -0.08 -11.41 -16.22
C ASP A 157 1.25 -10.74 -15.83
N ILE A 158 1.98 -11.33 -14.89
CA ILE A 158 3.27 -10.83 -14.41
C ILE A 158 4.38 -11.69 -15.00
N LYS A 159 5.37 -11.03 -15.61
CA LYS A 159 6.63 -11.66 -16.03
C LYS A 159 7.78 -11.09 -15.22
N PHE A 160 8.46 -11.95 -14.46
CA PHE A 160 9.65 -11.57 -13.71
C PHE A 160 10.88 -11.48 -14.60
N LEU A 161 11.94 -10.81 -14.11
CA LEU A 161 13.19 -10.63 -14.84
C LEU A 161 13.91 -11.96 -15.12
N ASP A 162 13.70 -12.98 -14.29
CA ASP A 162 14.21 -14.33 -14.49
C ASP A 162 13.43 -15.16 -15.53
N GLY A 163 12.40 -14.55 -16.16
CA GLY A 163 11.57 -15.17 -17.17
C GLY A 163 10.39 -15.98 -16.62
N THR A 164 10.27 -16.14 -15.30
CA THR A 164 9.12 -16.81 -14.67
C THR A 164 7.87 -15.95 -14.72
N TYR A 165 6.71 -16.55 -14.47
CA TYR A 165 5.42 -15.88 -14.52
C TYR A 165 4.64 -16.06 -13.22
N ALA A 166 3.82 -15.09 -12.89
CA ALA A 166 2.79 -15.21 -11.85
C ALA A 166 1.44 -14.69 -12.36
N ASP A 167 0.37 -15.24 -11.79
CA ASP A 167 -0.96 -14.66 -11.95
C ASP A 167 -1.08 -13.38 -11.13
N ARG A 168 -1.90 -12.46 -11.60
CA ARG A 168 -2.34 -11.30 -10.83
C ARG A 168 -3.75 -11.56 -10.31
N ILE A 169 -3.90 -11.53 -8.99
CA ILE A 169 -5.18 -11.66 -8.30
C ILE A 169 -5.74 -10.26 -8.09
N LEU A 170 -6.98 -10.03 -8.52
CA LEU A 170 -7.74 -8.82 -8.27
C LEU A 170 -8.59 -9.04 -7.01
N MET A 171 -8.55 -8.08 -6.08
CA MET A 171 -9.32 -8.17 -4.84
C MET A 171 -10.08 -6.89 -4.57
N GLU A 172 -11.25 -7.01 -3.96
CA GLU A 172 -12.09 -5.88 -3.57
C GLU A 172 -12.59 -6.03 -2.14
N LEU A 173 -12.87 -4.89 -1.51
CA LEU A 173 -13.52 -4.78 -0.21
C LEU A 173 -14.67 -3.78 -0.33
N PRO A 174 -15.94 -4.23 -0.33
CA PRO A 174 -17.09 -3.36 -0.12
C PRO A 174 -17.03 -2.74 1.29
N LEU A 175 -17.10 -1.42 1.37
CA LEU A 175 -17.01 -0.66 2.63
C LEU A 175 -18.37 -0.36 3.26
N ARG A 176 -19.42 -0.47 2.47
CA ARG A 176 -20.83 -0.38 2.90
C ARG A 176 -21.54 -1.66 2.48
N GLY A 177 -22.62 -2.00 3.19
CA GLY A 177 -23.49 -3.09 2.76
C GLY A 177 -24.10 -2.72 1.40
N ILE A 178 -23.74 -3.48 0.38
CA ILE A 178 -24.40 -3.49 -0.91
C ILE A 178 -25.58 -4.45 -0.81
#